data_5eb5820358db52b8fef76c970260db61
#
_entry.id   5eb5820358db52b8fef76c970260db61
#
_cell.length_a   1.000
_cell.length_b   1.000
_cell.length_c   1.000
_cell.angle_alpha   90.00
_cell.angle_beta   90.00
_cell.angle_gamma   90.00
#
_symmetry.space_group_name_H-M   'P 1'
#
loop_
_entity.id
_entity.type
_entity.pdbx_description
1 polymer ?
#
loop_
_entity_poly.entity_id
_entity_poly.type
_entity_poly.pdbx_seq_one_letter_code
_entity_poly.pdbx_strand_id
1 'polypeptide(L)'
;TIVREQIGIASSDQSVLKLVRNFDPDYVRSSFDTLWSTYRHSKVMLISGNGDVLAESFADYTHIIRRPVSETPELEIVHEKLKALYLQNRVRVPGGFGHKSLQGADPGEYAVMGFVHIDGKPAIFGAMPIIPDDYQETLPDGPPTVLLSAHYVDAYLLGQLNAQLNFANFG
;
A
#
# COMPACT_ATOMS: atom_id res chain seq x y z
N THR A 1 -4.61 -11.28 -5.64
CA THR A 1 -3.59 -10.28 -5.95
C THR A 1 -3.17 -9.55 -4.68
N ILE A 2 -2.02 -8.90 -4.73
CA ILE A 2 -1.47 -8.15 -3.59
C ILE A 2 -2.47 -7.10 -3.10
N VAL A 3 -3.05 -6.32 -3.99
CA VAL A 3 -3.99 -5.26 -3.62
C VAL A 3 -5.23 -5.82 -2.94
N ARG A 4 -5.78 -6.90 -3.45
CA ARG A 4 -6.97 -7.52 -2.83
C ARG A 4 -6.67 -8.06 -1.44
N GLU A 5 -5.45 -8.50 -1.21
CA GLU A 5 -5.00 -8.97 0.10
C GLU A 5 -4.78 -7.81 1.08
N GLN A 6 -4.50 -6.61 0.58
CA GLN A 6 -4.32 -5.42 1.39
C GLN A 6 -5.63 -4.78 1.87
N ILE A 7 -6.74 -4.98 1.16
CA ILE A 7 -7.99 -4.24 1.39
C ILE A 7 -8.49 -4.36 2.82
N GLY A 8 -8.43 -5.55 3.40
CA GLY A 8 -8.90 -5.77 4.77
C GLY A 8 -8.19 -4.92 5.81
N ILE A 9 -6.95 -4.55 5.53
CA ILE A 9 -6.18 -3.66 6.41
C ILE A 9 -6.34 -2.22 5.96
N ALA A 10 -6.17 -1.94 4.67
CA ALA A 10 -6.12 -0.57 4.18
C ALA A 10 -7.49 0.12 4.17
N SER A 11 -8.56 -0.61 3.89
CA SER A 11 -9.93 -0.08 3.92
C SER A 11 -10.59 -0.43 5.26
N SER A 12 -10.28 0.34 6.29
CA SER A 12 -10.71 0.06 7.66
C SER A 12 -10.65 1.32 8.51
N ASP A 13 -11.73 1.60 9.26
CA ASP A 13 -11.75 2.71 10.21
C ASP A 13 -10.69 2.55 11.29
N GLN A 14 -10.43 1.33 11.74
CA GLN A 14 -9.36 1.06 12.71
C GLN A 14 -7.99 1.46 12.15
N SER A 15 -7.76 1.18 10.88
CA SER A 15 -6.50 1.58 10.24
C SER A 15 -6.40 3.09 10.09
N VAL A 16 -7.49 3.79 9.77
CA VAL A 16 -7.50 5.25 9.77
C VAL A 16 -7.13 5.78 11.15
N LEU A 17 -7.77 5.26 12.20
CA LEU A 17 -7.49 5.70 13.57
C LEU A 17 -6.05 5.42 13.96
N LYS A 18 -5.55 4.23 13.72
CA LYS A 18 -4.29 3.73 14.28
C LYS A 18 -3.07 3.86 13.38
N LEU A 19 -3.26 4.15 12.11
CA LEU A 19 -2.16 4.38 11.16
C LEU A 19 -2.07 5.83 10.69
N VAL A 20 -3.17 6.56 10.71
CA VAL A 20 -3.24 7.94 10.20
C VAL A 20 -3.41 8.96 11.32
N ARG A 21 -4.44 8.78 12.15
CA ARG A 21 -4.81 9.75 13.18
C ARG A 21 -3.91 9.65 14.42
N ASN A 22 -3.77 8.45 14.96
CA ASN A 22 -2.99 8.19 16.17
C ASN A 22 -2.11 6.98 15.92
N PHE A 23 -0.91 7.21 15.43
CA PHE A 23 0.02 6.15 15.04
C PHE A 23 0.27 5.18 16.21
N ASP A 24 -0.12 3.92 16.02
CA ASP A 24 0.00 2.85 17.01
C ASP A 24 0.98 1.79 16.49
N PRO A 25 2.21 1.73 17.01
CA PRO A 25 3.21 0.75 16.56
C PRO A 25 2.76 -0.70 16.68
N ASP A 26 1.99 -1.04 17.70
CA ASP A 26 1.51 -2.42 17.89
C ASP A 26 0.51 -2.80 16.80
N TYR A 27 -0.35 -1.86 16.42
CA TYR A 27 -1.28 -2.08 15.31
C TYR A 27 -0.54 -2.25 13.98
N VAL A 28 0.51 -1.47 13.76
CA VAL A 28 1.37 -1.60 12.58
C VAL A 28 1.99 -3.00 12.52
N ARG A 29 2.58 -3.45 13.61
CA ARG A 29 3.22 -4.77 13.69
C ARG A 29 2.22 -5.87 13.43
N SER A 30 1.06 -5.80 14.04
CA SER A 30 -0.02 -6.79 13.86
C SER A 30 -0.50 -6.84 12.41
N SER A 31 -0.68 -5.68 11.77
CA SER A 31 -1.11 -5.58 10.38
C SER A 31 -0.07 -6.16 9.41
N PHE A 32 1.19 -5.83 9.62
CA PHE A 32 2.29 -6.34 8.80
C PHE A 32 2.46 -7.85 8.97
N ASP A 33 2.31 -8.33 10.22
CA ASP A 33 2.36 -9.76 10.50
C ASP A 33 1.28 -10.53 9.74
N THR A 34 0.07 -9.99 9.67
CA THR A 34 -1.03 -10.60 8.91
C THR A 34 -0.67 -10.72 7.42
N LEU A 35 -0.12 -9.67 6.83
CA LEU A 35 0.27 -9.70 5.42
C LEU A 35 1.40 -10.70 5.17
N TRP A 36 2.36 -10.78 6.09
CA TRP A 36 3.46 -11.73 5.97
C TRP A 36 3.03 -13.17 6.22
N SER A 37 2.36 -13.43 7.35
CA SER A 37 2.05 -14.80 7.77
C SER A 37 0.91 -15.42 6.95
N THR A 38 -0.11 -14.65 6.62
CA THR A 38 -1.28 -15.14 5.88
C THR A 38 -1.06 -15.14 4.38
N TYR A 39 -0.53 -14.04 3.85
CA TYR A 39 -0.42 -13.84 2.39
C TYR A 39 1.01 -13.93 1.86
N ARG A 40 2.00 -14.10 2.75
CA ARG A 40 3.41 -14.27 2.38
C ARG A 40 4.01 -13.08 1.63
N HIS A 41 3.54 -11.87 1.92
CA HIS A 41 4.16 -10.68 1.34
C HIS A 41 5.59 -10.55 1.84
N SER A 42 6.54 -10.44 0.92
CA SER A 42 7.98 -10.42 1.22
C SER A 42 8.40 -9.11 1.89
N LYS A 43 7.73 -8.02 1.55
CA LYS A 43 8.04 -6.68 2.05
C LYS A 43 6.75 -5.90 2.24
N VAL A 44 6.62 -5.22 3.36
CA VAL A 44 5.49 -4.34 3.64
C VAL A 44 6.03 -3.01 4.15
N MET A 45 5.45 -1.90 3.70
CA MET A 45 5.86 -0.56 4.08
C MET A 45 4.62 0.29 4.35
N LEU A 46 4.73 1.18 5.32
CA LEU A 46 3.74 2.23 5.57
C LEU A 46 4.40 3.57 5.27
N ILE A 47 3.78 4.35 4.39
CA ILE A 47 4.32 5.63 3.94
C ILE A 47 3.32 6.72 4.29
N SER A 48 3.76 7.74 5.04
CA SER A 48 2.90 8.86 5.41
C SER A 48 2.57 9.76 4.21
N GLY A 49 1.53 10.56 4.35
CA GLY A 49 1.18 11.55 3.33
C GLY A 49 2.33 12.52 3.02
N ASN A 50 3.20 12.78 3.99
CA ASN A 50 4.37 13.64 3.81
C ASN A 50 5.51 12.97 3.03
N GLY A 51 5.37 11.70 2.66
CA GLY A 51 6.42 10.99 1.95
C GLY A 51 7.49 10.39 2.84
N ASP A 52 7.18 10.14 4.11
CA ASP A 52 8.07 9.44 5.03
C ASP A 52 7.68 7.97 5.16
N VAL A 53 8.65 7.07 5.05
CA VAL A 53 8.44 5.67 5.42
C VAL A 53 8.41 5.62 6.95
N LEU A 54 7.28 5.17 7.52
CA LEU A 54 7.06 5.12 8.96
C LEU A 54 7.32 3.75 9.54
N ALA A 55 7.23 2.72 8.72
CA ALA A 55 7.46 1.34 9.11
C ALA A 55 7.80 0.51 7.88
N GLU A 56 8.65 -0.50 8.07
CA GLU A 56 8.90 -1.48 7.02
C GLU A 56 9.21 -2.84 7.63
N SER A 57 8.84 -3.89 6.91
CA SER A 57 9.12 -5.26 7.33
C SER A 57 10.50 -5.69 6.87
N PHE A 58 11.15 -6.51 7.69
CA PHE A 58 12.37 -7.23 7.35
C PHE A 58 12.14 -8.68 7.70
N ALA A 59 12.02 -9.55 6.67
CA ALA A 59 11.62 -10.93 6.88
C ALA A 59 10.31 -10.99 7.68
N ASP A 60 10.34 -11.51 8.91
CA ASP A 60 9.16 -11.73 9.74
C ASP A 60 8.98 -10.71 10.87
N TYR A 61 9.74 -9.62 10.84
CA TYR A 61 9.59 -8.58 11.85
C TYR A 61 9.45 -7.20 11.23
N THR A 62 8.91 -6.25 12.01
CA THR A 62 8.60 -4.90 11.57
C THR A 62 9.46 -3.89 12.29
N HIS A 63 10.13 -3.03 11.53
CA HIS A 63 10.85 -1.87 12.03
C HIS A 63 9.97 -0.63 11.98
N ILE A 64 9.84 0.04 13.12
CA ILE A 64 9.24 1.37 13.17
C ILE A 64 10.38 2.35 12.96
N ILE A 65 10.35 3.07 11.85
CA ILE A 65 11.42 3.96 11.41
C ILE A 65 10.81 5.26 10.90
N ARG A 66 11.69 6.20 10.53
CA ARG A 66 11.28 7.39 9.78
C ARG A 66 12.40 7.75 8.82
N ARG A 67 12.13 7.63 7.54
CA ARG A 67 13.05 8.08 6.50
C ARG A 67 12.26 8.57 5.27
N PRO A 68 12.78 9.55 4.51
CA PRO A 68 12.06 10.03 3.35
C PRO A 68 11.99 8.96 2.24
N VAL A 69 10.82 8.82 1.62
CA VAL A 69 10.64 7.90 0.50
C VAL A 69 11.47 8.33 -0.71
N SER A 70 11.86 9.59 -0.77
CA SER A 70 12.73 10.14 -1.82
C SER A 70 14.11 9.48 -1.88
N GLU A 71 14.54 8.81 -0.81
CA GLU A 71 15.78 8.01 -0.84
C GLU A 71 15.67 6.82 -1.80
N THR A 72 14.45 6.43 -2.18
CA THR A 72 14.20 5.38 -3.15
C THR A 72 13.37 5.97 -4.30
N PRO A 73 14.02 6.43 -5.39
CA PRO A 73 13.33 7.16 -6.46
C PRO A 73 12.14 6.43 -7.07
N GLU A 74 12.22 5.11 -7.23
CA GLU A 74 11.10 4.34 -7.77
C GLU A 74 9.88 4.39 -6.84
N LEU A 75 10.09 4.34 -5.52
CA LEU A 75 9.01 4.42 -4.54
C LEU A 75 8.42 5.84 -4.46
N GLU A 76 9.24 6.85 -4.65
CA GLU A 76 8.75 8.22 -4.72
C GLU A 76 7.79 8.40 -5.88
N ILE A 77 8.08 7.82 -7.03
CA ILE A 77 7.20 7.85 -8.20
C ILE A 77 5.86 7.17 -7.88
N VAL A 78 5.91 6.01 -7.23
CA VAL A 78 4.70 5.29 -6.81
C VAL A 78 3.86 6.15 -5.86
N HIS A 79 4.51 6.78 -4.89
CA HIS A 79 3.84 7.65 -3.92
C HIS A 79 3.15 8.83 -4.61
N GLU A 80 3.81 9.48 -5.56
CA GLU A 80 3.23 10.60 -6.32
C GLU A 80 2.05 10.16 -7.19
N LYS A 81 2.16 9.00 -7.84
CA LYS A 81 1.05 8.45 -8.63
C LYS A 81 -0.16 8.14 -7.75
N LEU A 82 0.07 7.54 -6.60
CA LEU A 82 -1.02 7.19 -5.69
C LEU A 82 -1.66 8.42 -5.08
N LYS A 83 -0.87 9.44 -4.78
CA LYS A 83 -1.39 10.74 -4.31
C LYS A 83 -2.36 11.35 -5.32
N ALA A 84 -1.98 11.38 -6.59
CA ALA A 84 -2.84 11.92 -7.64
C ALA A 84 -4.15 11.12 -7.77
N LEU A 85 -4.04 9.80 -7.74
CA LEU A 85 -5.19 8.90 -7.82
C LEU A 85 -6.12 9.06 -6.62
N TYR A 86 -5.55 9.16 -5.42
CA TYR A 86 -6.31 9.37 -4.19
C TYR A 86 -7.10 10.68 -4.24
N LEU A 87 -6.49 11.77 -4.70
CA LEU A 87 -7.18 13.06 -4.77
C LEU A 87 -8.36 13.04 -5.74
N GLN A 88 -8.32 12.21 -6.76
CA GLN A 88 -9.45 12.02 -7.67
C GLN A 88 -10.61 11.26 -7.03
N ASN A 89 -10.31 10.38 -6.07
CA ASN A 89 -11.29 9.51 -5.43
C ASN A 89 -11.72 9.99 -4.04
N ARG A 90 -11.07 11.01 -3.53
CA ARG A 90 -11.38 11.59 -2.24
C ARG A 90 -12.73 12.30 -2.28
N VAL A 91 -13.53 12.14 -1.25
CA VAL A 91 -14.82 12.82 -1.10
C VAL A 91 -14.85 13.56 0.23
N ARG A 92 -15.50 14.73 0.23
CA ARG A 92 -15.68 15.48 1.48
C ARG A 92 -16.85 14.88 2.24
N VAL A 93 -16.66 14.66 3.54
CA VAL A 93 -17.69 14.13 4.45
C VAL A 93 -17.70 14.99 5.73
N PRO A 94 -18.76 14.92 6.55
CA PRO A 94 -18.76 15.62 7.83
C PRO A 94 -17.58 15.21 8.70
N GLY A 95 -16.79 16.18 9.13
CA GLY A 95 -15.62 15.96 9.97
C GLY A 95 -14.31 15.71 9.24
N GLY A 96 -14.31 15.68 7.89
CA GLY A 96 -13.08 15.48 7.13
C GLY A 96 -13.30 14.95 5.74
N PHE A 97 -12.56 13.89 5.40
CA PHE A 97 -12.61 13.29 4.08
C PHE A 97 -12.84 11.79 4.15
N GLY A 98 -13.42 11.27 3.10
CA GLY A 98 -13.56 9.84 2.86
C GLY A 98 -13.04 9.51 1.47
N HIS A 99 -13.46 8.37 0.95
CA HIS A 99 -13.02 7.85 -0.34
C HIS A 99 -14.21 7.26 -1.06
N LYS A 100 -14.24 7.32 -2.37
CA LYS A 100 -15.26 6.65 -3.17
C LYS A 100 -15.29 5.16 -2.81
N SER A 101 -16.48 4.56 -2.87
CA SER A 101 -16.64 3.14 -2.59
C SER A 101 -15.72 2.29 -3.47
N LEU A 102 -15.12 1.28 -2.90
CA LEU A 102 -14.34 0.28 -3.64
C LEU A 102 -15.22 -0.79 -4.25
N GLN A 103 -16.51 -0.84 -3.89
CA GLN A 103 -17.43 -1.84 -4.39
C GLN A 103 -17.61 -1.69 -5.90
N GLY A 104 -17.33 -2.77 -6.63
CA GLY A 104 -17.42 -2.77 -8.09
C GLY A 104 -16.26 -2.08 -8.80
N ALA A 105 -15.27 -1.55 -8.06
CA ALA A 105 -14.12 -0.89 -8.64
C ALA A 105 -13.01 -1.90 -8.96
N ASP A 106 -12.32 -1.70 -10.07
CA ASP A 106 -11.09 -2.44 -10.37
C ASP A 106 -9.93 -1.87 -9.56
N PRO A 107 -8.97 -2.70 -9.15
CA PRO A 107 -7.84 -2.22 -8.34
C PRO A 107 -7.09 -1.03 -8.93
N GLY A 108 -6.96 -0.94 -10.25
CA GLY A 108 -6.31 0.20 -10.91
C GLY A 108 -7.02 1.54 -10.74
N GLU A 109 -8.27 1.54 -10.27
CA GLU A 109 -9.01 2.77 -10.02
C GLU A 109 -8.61 3.44 -8.70
N TYR A 110 -8.02 2.69 -7.76
CA TYR A 110 -7.67 3.21 -6.44
C TYR A 110 -6.27 2.81 -5.96
N ALA A 111 -5.57 1.95 -6.68
CA ALA A 111 -4.27 1.43 -6.28
C ALA A 111 -3.27 1.52 -7.42
N VAL A 112 -2.00 1.48 -7.10
CA VAL A 112 -0.89 1.41 -8.05
C VAL A 112 -0.23 0.05 -7.90
N MET A 113 0.03 -0.61 -9.03
CA MET A 113 0.64 -1.94 -9.07
C MET A 113 1.70 -1.96 -10.15
N GLY A 114 2.72 -2.78 -9.97
CA GLY A 114 3.74 -2.94 -11.00
C GLY A 114 5.02 -3.57 -10.49
N PHE A 115 6.12 -3.24 -11.15
CA PHE A 115 7.47 -3.66 -10.80
C PHE A 115 8.24 -2.50 -10.19
N VAL A 116 9.05 -2.79 -9.18
CA VAL A 116 9.91 -1.82 -8.52
C VAL A 116 11.12 -2.57 -7.94
N HIS A 117 12.23 -1.88 -7.72
CA HIS A 117 13.35 -2.42 -6.95
C HIS A 117 13.24 -1.95 -5.51
N ILE A 118 13.24 -2.89 -4.58
CA ILE A 118 13.22 -2.64 -3.14
C ILE A 118 14.45 -3.31 -2.55
N ASP A 119 15.26 -2.54 -1.84
CA ASP A 119 16.54 -3.02 -1.27
C ASP A 119 17.44 -3.66 -2.35
N GLY A 120 17.43 -3.08 -3.55
CA GLY A 120 18.21 -3.56 -4.68
C GLY A 120 17.67 -4.81 -5.36
N LYS A 121 16.50 -5.30 -4.97
CA LYS A 121 15.90 -6.53 -5.50
C LYS A 121 14.63 -6.22 -6.30
N PRO A 122 14.43 -6.88 -7.46
CA PRO A 122 13.20 -6.72 -8.20
C PRO A 122 12.01 -7.28 -7.43
N ALA A 123 10.90 -6.57 -7.45
CA ALA A 123 9.69 -6.95 -6.74
C ALA A 123 8.44 -6.59 -7.53
N ILE A 124 7.40 -7.40 -7.41
CA ILE A 124 6.05 -6.99 -7.78
C ILE A 124 5.41 -6.36 -6.56
N PHE A 125 4.75 -5.23 -6.75
CA PHE A 125 4.16 -4.50 -5.63
C PHE A 125 2.71 -4.13 -5.90
N GLY A 126 2.00 -3.86 -4.80
CA GLY A 126 0.73 -3.15 -4.79
C GLY A 126 0.77 -2.09 -3.70
N ALA A 127 0.18 -0.94 -3.99
CA ALA A 127 0.09 0.16 -3.04
C ALA A 127 -1.30 0.77 -3.09
N MET A 128 -1.90 1.01 -1.93
CA MET A 128 -3.21 1.65 -1.84
C MET A 128 -3.27 2.58 -0.63
N PRO A 129 -4.19 3.56 -0.66
CA PRO A 129 -4.34 4.48 0.47
C PRO A 129 -5.01 3.79 1.65
N ILE A 130 -4.72 4.27 2.86
CA ILE A 130 -5.48 3.92 4.05
C ILE A 130 -6.75 4.76 4.03
N ILE A 131 -7.91 4.11 3.98
CA ILE A 131 -9.21 4.76 3.83
C ILE A 131 -10.22 4.16 4.80
N PRO A 132 -11.25 4.91 5.21
CA PRO A 132 -12.31 4.38 6.07
C PRO A 132 -13.21 3.40 5.31
N ASP A 133 -13.81 2.47 6.03
CA ASP A 133 -14.77 1.51 5.46
C ASP A 133 -16.20 1.80 5.89
N ASP A 134 -16.43 2.26 7.11
CA ASP A 134 -17.77 2.48 7.67
C ASP A 134 -17.95 3.92 8.19
N TYR A 135 -17.02 4.81 7.88
CA TYR A 135 -17.05 6.23 8.24
C TYR A 135 -17.21 6.53 9.74
N GLN A 136 -16.80 5.61 10.60
CA GLN A 136 -16.62 5.86 12.03
C GLN A 136 -15.41 6.79 12.25
N GLU A 137 -14.48 6.78 11.31
CA GLU A 137 -13.34 7.66 11.26
C GLU A 137 -13.30 8.39 9.93
N THR A 138 -12.72 9.58 9.90
CA THR A 138 -12.53 10.36 8.68
C THR A 138 -11.05 10.63 8.46
N LEU A 139 -10.70 10.88 7.20
CA LEU A 139 -9.33 11.21 6.82
C LEU A 139 -9.08 12.71 7.01
N PRO A 140 -7.85 13.10 7.42
CA PRO A 140 -7.47 14.50 7.42
C PRO A 140 -7.30 15.00 6.00
N ASP A 141 -7.27 16.32 5.83
CA ASP A 141 -6.91 16.90 4.55
C ASP A 141 -5.45 16.58 4.20
N GLY A 142 -5.15 16.57 2.92
CA GLY A 142 -3.80 16.33 2.42
C GLY A 142 -3.64 14.98 1.74
N PRO A 143 -2.37 14.62 1.42
CA PRO A 143 -2.07 13.36 0.75
C PRO A 143 -2.36 12.14 1.64
N PRO A 144 -2.56 10.96 1.03
CA PRO A 144 -2.92 9.77 1.79
C PRO A 144 -1.71 9.15 2.49
N THR A 145 -1.99 8.44 3.58
CA THR A 145 -1.07 7.43 4.11
C THR A 145 -1.24 6.18 3.24
N VAL A 146 -0.14 5.55 2.87
CA VAL A 146 -0.10 4.48 1.87
C VAL A 146 0.41 3.19 2.51
N LEU A 147 -0.31 2.10 2.24
CA LEU A 147 0.15 0.75 2.50
C LEU A 147 0.71 0.18 1.20
N LEU A 148 1.99 -0.19 1.22
CA LEU A 148 2.66 -0.82 0.10
C LEU A 148 3.15 -2.19 0.52
N SER A 149 2.89 -3.21 -0.28
CA SER A 149 3.50 -4.51 -0.08
C SER A 149 3.97 -5.11 -1.38
N ALA A 150 4.91 -6.06 -1.27
CA ALA A 150 5.57 -6.61 -2.43
C ALA A 150 5.96 -8.07 -2.21
N HIS A 151 6.10 -8.78 -3.34
CA HIS A 151 6.77 -10.06 -3.40
C HIS A 151 8.07 -9.87 -4.17
N TYR A 152 9.19 -10.28 -3.60
CA TYR A 152 10.45 -10.32 -4.34
C TYR A 152 10.35 -11.35 -5.46
N VAL A 153 10.91 -11.00 -6.60
CA VAL A 153 10.88 -11.87 -7.79
C VAL A 153 12.09 -12.78 -7.74
N ASP A 154 11.85 -14.09 -7.60
CA ASP A 154 12.88 -15.10 -7.76
C ASP A 154 12.87 -15.64 -9.21
N ALA A 155 13.81 -16.53 -9.53
CA ALA A 155 13.93 -17.06 -10.88
C ALA A 155 12.67 -17.80 -11.35
N TYR A 156 12.00 -18.53 -10.43
CA TYR A 156 10.78 -19.27 -10.76
C TYR A 156 9.62 -18.31 -11.02
N LEU A 157 9.41 -17.34 -10.13
CA LEU A 157 8.35 -16.34 -10.28
C LEU A 157 8.58 -15.49 -11.53
N LEU A 158 9.84 -15.11 -11.81
CA LEU A 158 10.19 -14.36 -13.01
C LEU A 158 9.83 -15.13 -14.27
N GLY A 159 10.11 -16.43 -14.30
CA GLY A 159 9.74 -17.29 -15.42
C GLY A 159 8.23 -17.32 -15.65
N GLN A 160 7.44 -17.45 -14.58
CA GLN A 160 5.98 -17.42 -14.68
C GLN A 160 5.47 -16.07 -15.15
N LEU A 161 6.00 -14.97 -14.62
CA LEU A 161 5.59 -13.64 -15.04
C LEU A 161 5.92 -13.36 -16.50
N ASN A 162 7.10 -13.74 -16.95
CA ASN A 162 7.50 -13.58 -18.35
C ASN A 162 6.58 -14.35 -19.27
N ALA A 163 6.22 -15.58 -18.91
CA ALA A 163 5.28 -16.38 -19.68
C ALA A 163 3.89 -15.70 -19.75
N GLN A 164 3.40 -15.18 -18.64
CA GLN A 164 2.11 -14.48 -18.58
C GLN A 164 2.14 -13.17 -19.39
N LEU A 165 3.21 -12.40 -19.28
CA LEU A 165 3.35 -11.14 -19.99
C LEU A 165 3.46 -11.38 -21.50
N ASN A 166 4.23 -12.36 -21.93
CA ASN A 166 4.34 -12.73 -23.33
C ASN A 166 3.01 -13.16 -23.89
N PHE A 167 2.27 -13.98 -23.15
CA PHE A 167 0.95 -14.42 -23.55
C PHE A 167 -0.03 -13.23 -23.66
N ALA A 168 -0.01 -12.34 -22.70
CA ALA A 168 -0.89 -11.17 -22.69
C ALA A 168 -0.56 -10.18 -23.81
N ASN A 169 0.72 -10.01 -24.13
CA ASN A 169 1.18 -9.06 -25.16
C ASN A 169 0.98 -9.57 -26.58
N PHE A 170 0.98 -10.87 -26.77
CA PHE A 170 0.84 -11.50 -28.09
C PHE A 170 -0.53 -12.15 -28.31
N GLY A 171 -1.34 -12.15 -27.29
CA GLY A 171 -2.66 -12.77 -27.30
C GLY A 171 -3.74 -11.95 -27.91
#